data_71928598c3dc8148fad32cd2fb283fe4
#
_entry.id   71928598c3dc8148fad32cd2fb283fe4
#
_cell.length_a   1.000
_cell.length_b   1.000
_cell.length_c   1.000
_cell.angle_alpha   90.00
_cell.angle_beta   90.00
_cell.angle_gamma   90.00
#
_symmetry.space_group_name_H-M   'P 1'
#
loop_
_entity.id
_entity.type
_entity.pdbx_description
1 polymer ?
#
loop_
_entity_poly.entity_id
_entity_poly.type
_entity_poly.pdbx_seq_one_letter_code
_entity_poly.pdbx_strand_id
1 'polypeptide(L)'
;MAGRIKLHFILDPTAIVSCSGHRVFVGVGRGYRMGAKRAVLRKCNAQKVAAIEASMTTAPHKPRPVASPGPETDIGDACRADHSPAVPAFGDAVQVWANIGLTSFGGPAGQIAMMHRILVDEKKWLDERTYLLALNFCTLLPGPEAMQLATYSGWRLHGIKGGLAAGLLFVLPGALVILALSALYAAFGQVPALTALFTGIKAAVLAIVIEALLRISKKSLKNRTEWLIAAASFVAIFFFKVPFPLIILAAGVIGYLSLPAVSASSAPAAQIDRGGQGAMTPTSPVAWRDTAKTVAMWLAIWIVPLLAVAAIFGTDHVLAKLALFFSKLAVVTFGGAYAVLAYMAQDVVQVHGWLRPGEMLDGLGLAETTPGPLILVTEFVGFLAAYRAGGGEPLLMGTLGAVVTLWATFAPCFLFIFAGAPYIERLQSAPRLKSALSGITAAVVGVILNLSLWFALHVLFRSVAEYDAGPLHMIVPNVATIDPTTAALAIVAAVLLFGLHRGIMTTLALCGALSLALAQLA
;
A
#
# COMPACT_ATOMS: atom_id res chain seq x y z
N MET A 1 -35.07 23.25 17.31
CA MET A 1 -33.64 23.26 17.72
C MET A 1 -33.22 21.83 18.04
N ALA A 2 -32.59 21.13 17.10
CA ALA A 2 -32.14 19.77 17.29
C ALA A 2 -30.72 19.80 17.87
N GLY A 3 -30.58 19.46 19.16
CA GLY A 3 -29.28 19.37 19.83
C GLY A 3 -28.47 18.18 19.31
N ARG A 4 -27.30 18.44 18.71
CA ARG A 4 -26.32 17.43 18.31
C ARG A 4 -25.68 16.80 19.54
N ILE A 5 -25.75 15.47 19.65
CA ILE A 5 -24.99 14.69 20.63
C ILE A 5 -23.58 14.47 20.05
N LYS A 6 -22.56 15.08 20.66
CA LYS A 6 -21.16 14.78 20.35
C LYS A 6 -20.64 13.74 21.34
N LEU A 7 -20.21 12.58 20.84
CA LEU A 7 -19.46 11.60 21.60
C LEU A 7 -17.96 11.87 21.37
N HIS A 8 -17.25 12.26 22.41
CA HIS A 8 -15.78 12.28 22.41
C HIS A 8 -15.26 11.05 23.14
N PHE A 9 -14.54 10.21 22.44
CA PHE A 9 -13.74 9.14 23.04
C PHE A 9 -12.32 9.69 23.29
N ILE A 10 -11.98 9.92 24.55
CA ILE A 10 -10.60 10.10 25.01
C ILE A 10 -10.15 8.76 25.56
N LEU A 11 -8.90 8.41 25.37
CA LEU A 11 -8.24 7.13 25.73
C LEU A 11 -8.19 6.85 27.26
N ASP A 12 -9.25 7.21 27.99
CA ASP A 12 -9.43 6.95 29.40
C ASP A 12 -10.74 6.17 29.63
N PRO A 13 -10.82 5.23 30.58
CA PRO A 13 -11.95 4.29 30.72
C PRO A 13 -13.27 4.92 31.20
N THR A 14 -13.40 6.23 31.16
CA THR A 14 -14.64 6.96 31.53
C THR A 14 -15.26 7.60 30.29
N ALA A 15 -16.49 7.21 29.95
CA ALA A 15 -17.26 7.85 28.88
C ALA A 15 -18.06 9.02 29.46
N ILE A 16 -17.84 10.23 28.92
CA ILE A 16 -18.64 11.44 29.30
C ILE A 16 -19.78 11.57 28.28
N VAL A 17 -21.03 11.45 28.76
CA VAL A 17 -22.22 11.70 27.94
C VAL A 17 -22.76 13.07 28.32
N SER A 18 -22.72 14.02 27.38
CA SER A 18 -23.28 15.37 27.57
C SER A 18 -24.62 15.46 26.87
N CYS A 19 -25.68 15.69 27.64
CA CYS A 19 -27.03 15.96 27.14
C CYS A 19 -27.52 17.28 27.74
N SER A 20 -27.84 18.26 26.90
CA SER A 20 -28.46 19.56 27.26
C SER A 20 -27.92 20.25 28.54
N GLY A 21 -26.60 20.54 28.56
CA GLY A 21 -26.02 21.42 29.57
C GLY A 21 -25.62 20.78 30.90
N HIS A 22 -25.91 19.51 31.15
CA HIS A 22 -25.51 18.80 32.37
C HIS A 22 -24.50 17.67 32.03
N ARG A 23 -23.39 17.62 32.79
CA ARG A 23 -22.38 16.56 32.67
C ARG A 23 -22.70 15.45 33.66
N VAL A 24 -22.99 14.24 33.16
CA VAL A 24 -23.19 13.06 34.00
C VAL A 24 -21.99 12.15 33.80
N PHE A 25 -21.26 11.85 34.86
CA PHE A 25 -20.15 10.90 34.86
C PHE A 25 -20.69 9.48 35.05
N VAL A 26 -20.44 8.59 34.08
CA VAL A 26 -20.76 7.17 34.22
C VAL A 26 -19.43 6.40 34.22
N GLY A 27 -19.00 5.98 35.40
CA GLY A 27 -17.84 5.08 35.53
C GLY A 27 -18.18 3.68 35.04
N VAL A 28 -17.45 3.17 34.07
CA VAL A 28 -17.60 1.80 33.57
C VAL A 28 -16.42 0.96 34.10
N GLY A 29 -16.67 0.24 35.19
CA GLY A 29 -15.73 -0.75 35.70
C GLY A 29 -15.52 -1.90 34.68
N ARG A 30 -14.28 -2.42 34.61
CA ARG A 30 -13.93 -3.59 33.79
C ARG A 30 -14.81 -4.78 34.16
N GLY A 31 -15.78 -5.15 33.30
CA GLY A 31 -16.55 -6.40 33.47
C GLY A 31 -17.99 -6.42 32.96
N TYR A 32 -18.53 -5.40 32.31
CA TYR A 32 -19.93 -5.40 31.87
C TYR A 32 -20.10 -5.82 30.39
N ARG A 33 -20.85 -6.93 30.19
CA ARG A 33 -21.27 -7.48 28.90
C ARG A 33 -22.23 -6.55 28.13
N MET A 34 -22.26 -6.70 26.79
CA MET A 34 -23.03 -5.93 25.79
C MET A 34 -24.53 -5.71 26.07
N GLY A 35 -25.12 -6.37 27.06
CA GLY A 35 -26.54 -6.21 27.43
C GLY A 35 -26.89 -4.87 28.07
N ALA A 36 -25.97 -4.23 28.80
CA ALA A 36 -26.24 -2.97 29.53
C ALA A 36 -26.35 -1.75 28.61
N LYS A 37 -25.69 -1.75 27.43
CA LYS A 37 -25.77 -0.63 26.46
C LYS A 37 -27.17 -0.47 25.86
N ARG A 38 -27.91 -1.56 25.64
CA ARG A 38 -29.28 -1.50 25.09
C ARG A 38 -30.33 -1.03 26.12
N ALA A 39 -30.11 -1.30 27.42
CA ALA A 39 -31.03 -0.89 28.46
C ALA A 39 -30.98 0.64 28.75
N VAL A 40 -29.78 1.23 28.69
CA VAL A 40 -29.61 2.69 28.91
C VAL A 40 -30.15 3.49 27.72
N LEU A 41 -29.97 3.02 26.49
CA LEU A 41 -30.52 3.66 25.28
C LEU A 41 -32.07 3.55 25.21
N ARG A 42 -32.66 2.45 25.69
CA ARG A 42 -34.13 2.33 25.79
C ARG A 42 -34.74 3.25 26.81
N LYS A 43 -34.11 3.46 27.99
CA LYS A 43 -34.61 4.39 29.01
C LYS A 43 -34.55 5.86 28.55
N CYS A 44 -33.49 6.26 27.86
CA CYS A 44 -33.41 7.62 27.30
C CYS A 44 -34.47 7.88 26.21
N ASN A 45 -34.83 6.88 25.42
CA ASN A 45 -35.87 7.03 24.39
C ASN A 45 -37.28 7.04 24.96
N ALA A 46 -37.55 6.29 26.03
CA ALA A 46 -38.86 6.26 26.71
C ALA A 46 -39.19 7.58 27.40
N GLN A 47 -38.21 8.23 28.03
CA GLN A 47 -38.41 9.53 28.66
C GLN A 47 -38.67 10.67 27.65
N LYS A 48 -38.12 10.61 26.45
CA LYS A 48 -38.39 11.57 25.38
C LYS A 48 -39.81 11.42 24.80
N VAL A 49 -40.28 10.20 24.63
CA VAL A 49 -41.64 9.93 24.12
C VAL A 49 -42.69 10.42 25.13
N ALA A 50 -42.51 10.14 26.42
CA ALA A 50 -43.42 10.63 27.50
C ALA A 50 -43.46 12.16 27.62
N ALA A 51 -42.34 12.86 27.37
CA ALA A 51 -42.28 14.32 27.40
C ALA A 51 -42.96 14.98 26.19
N ILE A 52 -43.01 14.30 25.05
CA ILE A 52 -43.71 14.77 23.84
C ILE A 52 -45.22 14.53 23.96
N GLU A 53 -45.64 13.42 24.53
CA GLU A 53 -47.08 13.14 24.77
C GLU A 53 -47.66 14.08 25.84
N ALA A 54 -46.93 14.42 26.88
CA ALA A 54 -47.37 15.39 27.91
C ALA A 54 -47.48 16.83 27.38
N SER A 55 -46.73 17.18 26.32
CA SER A 55 -46.79 18.51 25.69
C SER A 55 -47.96 18.70 24.70
N MET A 56 -48.60 17.61 24.28
CA MET A 56 -49.70 17.66 23.31
C MET A 56 -51.09 17.74 23.95
N THR A 57 -51.24 17.61 25.28
CA THR A 57 -52.53 17.49 25.94
C THR A 57 -53.01 18.77 26.63
N THR A 58 -52.30 19.91 26.60
CA THR A 58 -52.73 21.13 27.27
C THR A 58 -52.57 22.38 26.41
N ALA A 59 -53.45 22.58 25.39
CA ALA A 59 -53.73 23.90 24.84
C ALA A 59 -55.10 23.92 24.14
N PRO A 60 -56.06 24.79 24.52
CA PRO A 60 -57.32 24.94 23.81
C PRO A 60 -57.12 25.73 22.51
N HIS A 61 -57.66 25.17 21.44
CA HIS A 61 -57.61 25.70 20.07
C HIS A 61 -58.49 26.95 19.96
N LYS A 62 -57.91 28.11 19.67
CA LYS A 62 -58.63 29.28 19.14
C LYS A 62 -58.31 29.44 17.65
N PRO A 63 -59.30 29.48 16.74
CA PRO A 63 -59.02 29.66 15.31
C PRO A 63 -58.58 31.09 15.03
N ARG A 64 -57.44 31.24 14.35
CA ARG A 64 -56.99 32.50 13.72
C ARG A 64 -57.54 32.61 12.28
N PRO A 65 -57.89 33.84 11.85
CA PRO A 65 -58.41 34.06 10.50
C PRO A 65 -57.31 33.84 9.45
N VAL A 66 -57.73 33.27 8.33
CA VAL A 66 -56.94 33.00 7.13
C VAL A 66 -56.58 34.35 6.47
N ALA A 67 -55.31 34.72 6.48
CA ALA A 67 -54.78 35.80 5.64
C ALA A 67 -54.45 35.25 4.26
N SER A 68 -54.82 36.01 3.21
CA SER A 68 -54.60 35.76 1.81
C SER A 68 -53.11 35.56 1.48
N PRO A 69 -52.73 34.68 0.52
CA PRO A 69 -51.34 34.48 0.11
C PRO A 69 -50.81 35.74 -0.58
N GLY A 70 -49.80 36.35 0.02
CA GLY A 70 -48.90 37.30 -0.64
C GLY A 70 -47.92 36.57 -1.53
N PRO A 71 -47.26 37.29 -2.46
CA PRO A 71 -46.38 36.64 -3.45
C PRO A 71 -45.27 35.88 -2.74
N GLU A 72 -45.15 34.58 -3.07
CA GLU A 72 -44.05 33.70 -2.67
C GLU A 72 -42.72 34.30 -3.19
N THR A 73 -42.00 34.97 -2.32
CA THR A 73 -40.58 35.22 -2.56
C THR A 73 -39.88 33.88 -2.40
N ASP A 74 -39.31 33.43 -3.51
CA ASP A 74 -38.54 32.20 -3.65
C ASP A 74 -37.30 32.26 -2.74
N ILE A 75 -37.42 31.77 -1.50
CA ILE A 75 -36.32 31.64 -0.52
C ILE A 75 -35.61 30.27 -0.72
N GLY A 76 -35.97 29.56 -1.81
CA GLY A 76 -35.47 28.21 -2.10
C GLY A 76 -34.00 28.15 -2.56
N ASP A 77 -33.44 29.21 -3.13
CA ASP A 77 -32.13 29.15 -3.80
C ASP A 77 -30.93 29.64 -2.97
N ALA A 78 -31.15 30.24 -1.81
CA ALA A 78 -30.05 30.78 -1.01
C ALA A 78 -29.36 29.76 -0.08
N CYS A 79 -29.87 28.54 0.06
CA CYS A 79 -29.30 27.49 0.94
C CYS A 79 -28.74 26.27 0.23
N ARG A 80 -28.67 26.27 -1.08
CA ARG A 80 -27.88 25.29 -1.84
C ARG A 80 -26.49 25.86 -2.11
N ALA A 81 -25.72 26.09 -1.08
CA ALA A 81 -24.27 26.18 -1.27
C ALA A 81 -23.82 24.81 -1.82
N ASP A 82 -23.56 24.80 -3.12
CA ASP A 82 -22.98 23.68 -3.86
C ASP A 82 -21.61 23.40 -3.25
N HIS A 83 -21.54 22.44 -2.34
CA HIS A 83 -20.29 21.97 -1.74
C HIS A 83 -19.61 20.97 -2.68
N SER A 84 -19.52 21.30 -3.97
CA SER A 84 -18.55 20.67 -4.81
C SER A 84 -17.15 21.07 -4.27
N PRO A 85 -16.27 20.10 -3.95
CA PRO A 85 -14.95 20.42 -3.44
C PRO A 85 -14.25 21.33 -4.47
N ALA A 86 -13.92 22.54 -4.05
CA ALA A 86 -13.23 23.49 -4.90
C ALA A 86 -11.89 22.87 -5.32
N VAL A 87 -11.66 22.78 -6.64
CA VAL A 87 -10.38 22.29 -7.17
C VAL A 87 -9.28 23.24 -6.68
N PRO A 88 -8.26 22.77 -5.94
CA PRO A 88 -7.20 23.62 -5.41
C PRO A 88 -6.40 24.28 -6.54
N ALA A 89 -5.70 25.38 -6.25
CA ALA A 89 -4.72 25.91 -7.19
C ALA A 89 -3.60 24.89 -7.43
N PHE A 90 -3.06 24.83 -8.65
CA PHE A 90 -2.04 23.82 -8.99
C PHE A 90 -0.80 23.92 -8.08
N GLY A 91 -0.38 25.15 -7.71
CA GLY A 91 0.75 25.36 -6.80
C GLY A 91 0.51 24.77 -5.40
N ASP A 92 -0.69 24.97 -4.85
CA ASP A 92 -1.07 24.40 -3.55
C ASP A 92 -1.09 22.87 -3.60
N ALA A 93 -1.58 22.32 -4.70
CA ALA A 93 -1.59 20.88 -4.91
C ALA A 93 -0.16 20.30 -4.97
N VAL A 94 0.75 20.93 -5.69
CA VAL A 94 2.18 20.54 -5.76
C VAL A 94 2.82 20.54 -4.38
N GLN A 95 2.57 21.58 -3.56
CA GLN A 95 3.11 21.66 -2.21
C GLN A 95 2.60 20.51 -1.31
N VAL A 96 1.33 20.16 -1.41
CA VAL A 96 0.74 19.04 -0.67
C VAL A 96 1.33 17.71 -1.13
N TRP A 97 1.50 17.50 -2.46
CA TRP A 97 2.12 16.30 -3.01
C TRP A 97 3.59 16.16 -2.59
N ALA A 98 4.35 17.26 -2.57
CA ALA A 98 5.72 17.28 -2.08
C ALA A 98 5.79 16.88 -0.60
N ASN A 99 4.88 17.43 0.23
CA ASN A 99 4.80 17.05 1.64
C ASN A 99 4.43 15.57 1.83
N ILE A 100 3.46 15.06 1.06
CA ILE A 100 3.10 13.64 1.06
C ILE A 100 4.33 12.77 0.70
N GLY A 101 5.08 13.11 -0.34
CA GLY A 101 6.27 12.38 -0.76
C GLY A 101 7.35 12.34 0.32
N LEU A 102 7.65 13.48 0.93
CA LEU A 102 8.66 13.61 1.98
C LEU A 102 8.30 12.90 3.29
N THR A 103 7.00 12.81 3.61
CA THR A 103 6.51 12.20 4.86
C THR A 103 5.99 10.77 4.69
N SER A 104 6.17 10.16 3.52
CA SER A 104 5.60 8.88 3.08
C SER A 104 6.41 7.70 3.61
N PHE A 105 6.39 7.47 4.93
CA PHE A 105 7.05 6.34 5.60
C PHE A 105 6.06 5.24 6.00
N GLY A 106 6.56 4.05 6.31
CA GLY A 106 5.78 2.97 6.93
C GLY A 106 5.04 2.04 5.96
N GLY A 107 5.53 1.96 4.73
CA GLY A 107 5.02 1.03 3.72
C GLY A 107 3.66 1.42 3.12
N PRO A 108 3.11 0.61 2.19
CA PRO A 108 1.93 0.98 1.41
C PRO A 108 0.69 1.32 2.26
N ALA A 109 0.44 0.56 3.34
CA ALA A 109 -0.73 0.78 4.18
C ALA A 109 -0.68 2.12 4.94
N GLY A 110 0.49 2.50 5.45
CA GLY A 110 0.70 3.78 6.13
C GLY A 110 0.56 4.96 5.16
N GLN A 111 1.12 4.82 3.97
CA GLN A 111 1.06 5.81 2.90
C GLN A 111 -0.38 6.05 2.41
N ILE A 112 -1.15 4.99 2.19
CA ILE A 112 -2.56 5.07 1.81
C ILE A 112 -3.37 5.75 2.91
N ALA A 113 -3.19 5.36 4.18
CA ALA A 113 -3.89 5.98 5.30
C ALA A 113 -3.55 7.48 5.46
N MET A 114 -2.29 7.86 5.25
CA MET A 114 -1.85 9.25 5.27
C MET A 114 -2.47 10.07 4.14
N MET A 115 -2.47 9.54 2.92
CA MET A 115 -3.12 10.20 1.77
C MET A 115 -4.62 10.36 2.00
N HIS A 116 -5.30 9.34 2.57
CA HIS A 116 -6.71 9.44 2.95
C HIS A 116 -6.94 10.61 3.90
N ARG A 117 -6.19 10.65 5.00
CA ARG A 117 -6.31 11.74 5.98
C ARG A 117 -6.12 13.11 5.35
N ILE A 118 -5.08 13.28 4.52
CA ILE A 118 -4.77 14.57 3.91
C ILE A 118 -5.80 14.95 2.85
N LEU A 119 -6.14 14.05 1.92
CA LEU A 119 -6.96 14.38 0.75
C LEU A 119 -8.46 14.37 1.04
N VAL A 120 -8.92 13.50 1.95
CA VAL A 120 -10.35 13.33 2.27
C VAL A 120 -10.72 14.09 3.53
N ASP A 121 -10.00 13.90 4.66
CA ASP A 121 -10.40 14.44 5.94
C ASP A 121 -9.98 15.92 6.10
N GLU A 122 -8.72 16.26 5.81
CA GLU A 122 -8.14 17.59 6.04
C GLU A 122 -8.44 18.56 4.89
N LYS A 123 -8.05 18.21 3.65
CA LYS A 123 -8.18 19.08 2.48
C LYS A 123 -9.54 18.97 1.80
N LYS A 124 -10.25 17.85 1.96
CA LYS A 124 -11.55 17.57 1.33
C LYS A 124 -11.52 17.73 -0.20
N TRP A 125 -10.39 17.41 -0.83
CA TRP A 125 -10.23 17.47 -2.28
C TRP A 125 -10.87 16.29 -2.99
N LEU A 126 -10.99 15.16 -2.29
CA LEU A 126 -11.69 13.97 -2.76
C LEU A 126 -12.73 13.56 -1.72
N ASP A 127 -13.87 13.10 -2.18
CA ASP A 127 -14.87 12.46 -1.33
C ASP A 127 -14.44 11.00 -1.02
N GLU A 128 -14.93 10.48 0.11
CA GLU A 128 -14.64 9.12 0.59
C GLU A 128 -14.88 8.05 -0.49
N ARG A 129 -16.02 8.16 -1.20
CA ARG A 129 -16.38 7.22 -2.26
C ARG A 129 -15.36 7.22 -3.40
N THR A 130 -15.01 8.40 -3.91
CA THR A 130 -14.03 8.54 -5.01
C THR A 130 -12.66 8.02 -4.60
N TYR A 131 -12.23 8.30 -3.35
CA TYR A 131 -10.96 7.80 -2.83
C TYR A 131 -10.93 6.27 -2.75
N LEU A 132 -11.97 5.65 -2.19
CA LEU A 132 -12.08 4.19 -2.09
C LEU A 132 -12.21 3.52 -3.47
N LEU A 133 -12.91 4.15 -4.41
CA LEU A 133 -12.97 3.70 -5.80
C LEU A 133 -11.59 3.71 -6.45
N ALA A 134 -10.83 4.81 -6.25
CA ALA A 134 -9.46 4.94 -6.75
C ALA A 134 -8.52 3.89 -6.13
N LEU A 135 -8.59 3.69 -4.82
CA LEU A 135 -7.80 2.68 -4.12
C LEU A 135 -8.08 1.27 -4.65
N ASN A 136 -9.37 0.91 -4.76
CA ASN A 136 -9.76 -0.39 -5.33
C ASN A 136 -9.30 -0.55 -6.78
N PHE A 137 -9.29 0.52 -7.57
CA PHE A 137 -8.78 0.49 -8.94
C PHE A 137 -7.27 0.27 -8.96
N CYS A 138 -6.50 1.00 -8.15
CA CYS A 138 -5.05 0.85 -8.08
C CYS A 138 -4.62 -0.55 -7.61
N THR A 139 -5.40 -1.20 -6.72
CA THR A 139 -5.13 -2.59 -6.31
C THR A 139 -5.37 -3.62 -7.43
N LEU A 140 -6.11 -3.26 -8.48
CA LEU A 140 -6.33 -4.11 -9.67
C LEU A 140 -5.21 -3.99 -10.70
N LEU A 141 -4.42 -2.92 -10.64
CA LEU A 141 -3.36 -2.65 -11.59
C LEU A 141 -2.03 -3.26 -11.13
N PRO A 142 -1.13 -3.65 -12.05
CA PRO A 142 0.22 -4.00 -11.67
C PRO A 142 0.99 -2.75 -11.24
N GLY A 143 1.83 -2.87 -10.20
CA GLY A 143 2.69 -1.78 -9.72
C GLY A 143 2.43 -1.35 -8.28
N PRO A 144 3.13 -0.32 -7.78
CA PRO A 144 3.01 0.20 -6.41
C PRO A 144 1.71 0.98 -6.21
N GLU A 145 0.76 0.39 -5.49
CA GLU A 145 -0.60 0.92 -5.26
C GLU A 145 -0.62 2.36 -4.73
N ALA A 146 0.27 2.68 -3.78
CA ALA A 146 0.29 4.01 -3.16
C ALA A 146 0.72 5.10 -4.15
N MET A 147 1.75 4.84 -4.97
CA MET A 147 2.17 5.76 -6.03
C MET A 147 1.08 5.93 -7.11
N GLN A 148 0.43 4.83 -7.49
CA GLN A 148 -0.66 4.87 -8.45
C GLN A 148 -1.86 5.66 -7.91
N LEU A 149 -2.17 5.52 -6.63
CA LEU A 149 -3.23 6.29 -5.96
C LEU A 149 -2.90 7.78 -5.91
N ALA A 150 -1.64 8.14 -5.62
CA ALA A 150 -1.17 9.52 -5.70
C ALA A 150 -1.33 10.08 -7.12
N THR A 151 -0.87 9.33 -8.13
CA THR A 151 -0.99 9.69 -9.55
C THR A 151 -2.45 9.86 -9.97
N TYR A 152 -3.32 8.93 -9.61
CA TYR A 152 -4.76 9.02 -9.91
C TYR A 152 -5.40 10.25 -9.24
N SER A 153 -5.09 10.49 -7.97
CA SER A 153 -5.64 11.61 -7.23
C SER A 153 -5.20 12.95 -7.83
N GLY A 154 -3.93 13.07 -8.21
CA GLY A 154 -3.42 14.24 -8.93
C GLY A 154 -4.06 14.40 -10.30
N TRP A 155 -4.22 13.30 -11.05
CA TRP A 155 -4.92 13.32 -12.35
C TRP A 155 -6.38 13.73 -12.21
N ARG A 156 -7.07 13.32 -11.18
CA ARG A 156 -8.46 13.69 -10.92
C ARG A 156 -8.62 15.18 -10.67
N LEU A 157 -7.63 15.82 -10.05
CA LEU A 157 -7.65 17.25 -9.72
C LEU A 157 -7.19 18.14 -10.89
N HIS A 158 -6.11 17.78 -11.57
CA HIS A 158 -5.45 18.65 -12.57
C HIS A 158 -5.06 17.91 -13.87
N GLY A 159 -5.75 16.82 -14.20
CA GLY A 159 -5.47 16.04 -15.41
C GLY A 159 -4.06 15.45 -15.43
N ILE A 160 -3.48 15.27 -16.62
CA ILE A 160 -2.15 14.63 -16.79
C ILE A 160 -1.06 15.37 -16.01
N LYS A 161 -1.07 16.71 -16.00
CA LYS A 161 -0.06 17.52 -15.27
C LYS A 161 -0.11 17.24 -13.76
N GLY A 162 -1.32 17.15 -13.18
CA GLY A 162 -1.52 16.82 -11.78
C GLY A 162 -1.09 15.40 -11.45
N GLY A 163 -1.44 14.44 -12.29
CA GLY A 163 -1.02 13.05 -12.12
C GLY A 163 0.51 12.87 -12.16
N LEU A 164 1.18 13.53 -13.12
CA LEU A 164 2.64 13.54 -13.19
C LEU A 164 3.27 14.17 -11.97
N ALA A 165 2.82 15.35 -11.57
CA ALA A 165 3.35 16.06 -10.41
C ALA A 165 3.18 15.20 -9.13
N ALA A 166 2.00 14.67 -8.89
CA ALA A 166 1.72 13.85 -7.72
C ALA A 166 2.55 12.55 -7.69
N GLY A 167 2.60 11.82 -8.81
CA GLY A 167 3.35 10.58 -8.92
C GLY A 167 4.86 10.77 -8.80
N LEU A 168 5.42 11.77 -9.48
CA LEU A 168 6.86 12.07 -9.40
C LEU A 168 7.26 12.57 -8.01
N LEU A 169 6.49 13.49 -7.41
CA LEU A 169 6.78 13.99 -6.06
C LEU A 169 6.61 12.92 -4.98
N PHE A 170 5.82 11.89 -5.24
CA PHE A 170 5.70 10.74 -4.34
C PHE A 170 6.94 9.82 -4.39
N VAL A 171 7.62 9.71 -5.55
CA VAL A 171 8.75 8.81 -5.78
C VAL A 171 10.09 9.51 -5.58
N LEU A 172 10.28 10.71 -6.14
CA LEU A 172 11.58 11.38 -6.23
C LEU A 172 12.28 11.61 -4.89
N PRO A 173 11.61 12.05 -3.81
CA PRO A 173 12.30 12.25 -2.54
C PRO A 173 12.95 10.96 -2.03
N GLY A 174 12.22 9.85 -2.10
CA GLY A 174 12.74 8.54 -1.71
C GLY A 174 13.83 8.05 -2.64
N ALA A 175 13.67 8.23 -3.94
CA ALA A 175 14.68 7.84 -4.92
C ALA A 175 16.02 8.56 -4.68
N LEU A 176 16.00 9.86 -4.44
CA LEU A 176 17.23 10.61 -4.12
C LEU A 176 17.92 10.10 -2.84
N VAL A 177 17.13 9.74 -1.83
CA VAL A 177 17.66 9.18 -0.59
C VAL A 177 18.25 7.79 -0.83
N ILE A 178 17.53 6.91 -1.54
CA ILE A 178 18.02 5.55 -1.86
C ILE A 178 19.26 5.61 -2.74
N LEU A 179 19.32 6.51 -3.73
CA LEU A 179 20.51 6.70 -4.56
C LEU A 179 21.73 7.06 -3.72
N ALA A 180 21.58 8.05 -2.82
CA ALA A 180 22.66 8.46 -1.92
C ALA A 180 23.09 7.34 -0.97
N LEU A 181 22.12 6.62 -0.38
CA LEU A 181 22.39 5.49 0.50
C LEU A 181 23.02 4.31 -0.25
N SER A 182 22.65 4.06 -1.50
CA SER A 182 23.25 3.03 -2.35
C SER A 182 24.72 3.34 -2.68
N ALA A 183 25.02 4.60 -2.99
CA ALA A 183 26.39 5.06 -3.21
C ALA A 183 27.23 4.93 -1.93
N LEU A 184 26.68 5.34 -0.79
CA LEU A 184 27.34 5.20 0.51
C LEU A 184 27.57 3.74 0.89
N TYR A 185 26.57 2.89 0.64
CA TYR A 185 26.65 1.45 0.87
C TYR A 185 27.73 0.79 -0.01
N ALA A 186 27.81 1.17 -1.29
CA ALA A 186 28.83 0.65 -2.19
C ALA A 186 30.25 1.06 -1.77
N ALA A 187 30.41 2.29 -1.25
CA ALA A 187 31.70 2.81 -0.81
C ALA A 187 32.13 2.28 0.57
N PHE A 188 31.22 2.18 1.52
CA PHE A 188 31.52 1.96 2.94
C PHE A 188 30.84 0.72 3.55
N GLY A 189 30.09 -0.06 2.79
CA GLY A 189 29.30 -1.19 3.30
C GLY A 189 30.09 -2.28 4.02
N GLN A 190 31.43 -2.31 3.85
CA GLN A 190 32.35 -3.26 4.50
C GLN A 190 32.90 -2.74 5.85
N VAL A 191 32.55 -1.51 6.24
CA VAL A 191 32.99 -0.95 7.53
C VAL A 191 32.32 -1.72 8.68
N PRO A 192 33.07 -2.22 9.70
CA PRO A 192 32.52 -3.06 10.77
C PRO A 192 31.30 -2.47 11.49
N ALA A 193 31.31 -1.16 11.73
CA ALA A 193 30.17 -0.47 12.35
C ALA A 193 28.90 -0.52 11.47
N LEU A 194 29.05 -0.35 10.16
CA LEU A 194 27.92 -0.46 9.24
C LEU A 194 27.42 -1.90 9.13
N THR A 195 28.32 -2.87 9.05
CA THR A 195 27.95 -4.29 9.06
C THR A 195 27.17 -4.66 10.31
N ALA A 196 27.59 -4.17 11.48
CA ALA A 196 26.88 -4.36 12.74
C ALA A 196 25.49 -3.71 12.72
N LEU A 197 25.39 -2.47 12.24
CA LEU A 197 24.10 -1.78 12.09
C LEU A 197 23.15 -2.57 11.21
N PHE A 198 23.61 -3.02 10.03
CA PHE A 198 22.81 -3.80 9.10
C PHE A 198 22.42 -5.17 9.65
N THR A 199 23.21 -5.79 10.52
CA THR A 199 22.81 -7.03 11.20
C THR A 199 21.54 -6.84 12.03
N GLY A 200 21.46 -5.74 12.79
CA GLY A 200 20.25 -5.40 13.54
C GLY A 200 19.05 -5.05 12.63
N ILE A 201 19.30 -4.34 11.53
CA ILE A 201 18.28 -4.01 10.52
C ILE A 201 17.74 -5.29 9.86
N LYS A 202 18.59 -6.24 9.44
CA LYS A 202 18.18 -7.53 8.86
C LYS A 202 17.27 -8.32 9.81
N ALA A 203 17.63 -8.38 11.08
CA ALA A 203 16.81 -9.04 12.09
C ALA A 203 15.42 -8.40 12.24
N ALA A 204 15.36 -7.07 12.21
CA ALA A 204 14.09 -6.33 12.24
C ALA A 204 13.27 -6.53 10.96
N VAL A 205 13.91 -6.48 9.77
CA VAL A 205 13.25 -6.71 8.47
C VAL A 205 12.60 -8.09 8.41
N LEU A 206 13.24 -9.12 8.96
CA LEU A 206 12.63 -10.45 9.05
C LEU A 206 11.29 -10.41 9.80
N ALA A 207 11.24 -9.75 10.95
CA ALA A 207 9.99 -9.60 11.72
C ALA A 207 8.94 -8.77 10.97
N ILE A 208 9.35 -7.71 10.23
CA ILE A 208 8.48 -6.86 9.42
C ILE A 208 7.86 -7.66 8.27
N VAL A 209 8.64 -8.49 7.56
CA VAL A 209 8.13 -9.31 6.45
C VAL A 209 7.13 -10.35 6.97
N ILE A 210 7.38 -10.96 8.14
CA ILE A 210 6.42 -11.86 8.80
C ILE A 210 5.14 -11.10 9.19
N GLU A 211 5.25 -9.89 9.73
CA GLU A 211 4.08 -9.04 10.04
C GLU A 211 3.26 -8.75 8.77
N ALA A 212 3.93 -8.37 7.69
CA ALA A 212 3.28 -8.13 6.40
C ALA A 212 2.57 -9.39 5.88
N LEU A 213 3.22 -10.57 5.95
CA LEU A 213 2.62 -11.86 5.61
C LEU A 213 1.34 -12.11 6.40
N LEU A 214 1.38 -11.96 7.72
CA LEU A 214 0.22 -12.18 8.59
C LEU A 214 -0.91 -11.18 8.31
N ARG A 215 -0.58 -9.93 8.02
CA ARG A 215 -1.55 -8.88 7.67
C ARG A 215 -2.22 -9.17 6.34
N ILE A 216 -1.44 -9.54 5.31
CA ILE A 216 -1.96 -9.83 3.98
C ILE A 216 -2.77 -11.13 4.00
N SER A 217 -2.31 -12.18 4.68
CA SER A 217 -3.03 -13.46 4.77
C SER A 217 -4.41 -13.29 5.41
N LYS A 218 -4.52 -12.55 6.52
CA LYS A 218 -5.80 -12.25 7.19
C LYS A 218 -6.78 -11.49 6.29
N LYS A 219 -6.28 -10.63 5.40
CA LYS A 219 -7.10 -9.84 4.48
C LYS A 219 -7.53 -10.65 3.27
N SER A 220 -6.66 -11.52 2.76
CA SER A 220 -6.79 -12.17 1.44
C SER A 220 -7.32 -13.60 1.50
N LEU A 221 -7.03 -14.36 2.58
CA LEU A 221 -7.42 -15.77 2.68
C LEU A 221 -8.72 -15.92 3.47
N LYS A 222 -9.85 -15.81 2.79
CA LYS A 222 -11.20 -15.91 3.39
C LYS A 222 -11.85 -17.29 3.20
N ASN A 223 -11.52 -17.96 2.09
CA ASN A 223 -12.14 -19.21 1.66
C ASN A 223 -11.12 -20.35 1.58
N ARG A 224 -11.58 -21.58 1.67
CA ARG A 224 -10.72 -22.78 1.54
C ARG A 224 -9.96 -22.81 0.21
N THR A 225 -10.57 -22.38 -0.87
CA THR A 225 -9.94 -22.32 -2.19
C THR A 225 -8.75 -21.35 -2.20
N GLU A 226 -8.87 -20.19 -1.56
CA GLU A 226 -7.78 -19.21 -1.44
C GLU A 226 -6.61 -19.78 -0.62
N TRP A 227 -6.89 -20.51 0.48
CA TRP A 227 -5.87 -21.22 1.25
C TRP A 227 -5.15 -22.29 0.42
N LEU A 228 -5.90 -23.05 -0.40
CA LEU A 228 -5.32 -24.07 -1.28
C LEU A 228 -4.43 -23.42 -2.36
N ILE A 229 -4.87 -22.31 -2.95
CA ILE A 229 -4.06 -21.55 -3.93
C ILE A 229 -2.77 -21.06 -3.26
N ALA A 230 -2.83 -20.48 -2.06
CA ALA A 230 -1.66 -20.01 -1.33
C ALA A 230 -0.68 -21.15 -1.02
N ALA A 231 -1.18 -22.27 -0.50
CA ALA A 231 -0.38 -23.45 -0.19
C ALA A 231 0.26 -24.06 -1.46
N ALA A 232 -0.53 -24.22 -2.53
CA ALA A 232 -0.02 -24.73 -3.81
C ALA A 232 1.06 -23.81 -4.42
N SER A 233 0.86 -22.48 -4.32
CA SER A 233 1.82 -21.50 -4.80
C SER A 233 3.13 -21.55 -4.00
N PHE A 234 3.05 -21.68 -2.67
CA PHE A 234 4.24 -21.88 -1.83
C PHE A 234 4.99 -23.16 -2.21
N VAL A 235 4.29 -24.29 -2.33
CA VAL A 235 4.90 -25.58 -2.72
C VAL A 235 5.52 -25.49 -4.10
N ALA A 236 4.83 -24.88 -5.05
CA ALA A 236 5.31 -24.74 -6.44
C ALA A 236 6.60 -23.91 -6.52
N ILE A 237 6.71 -22.80 -5.77
CA ILE A 237 7.90 -21.96 -5.82
C ILE A 237 9.03 -22.52 -4.96
N PHE A 238 8.74 -23.03 -3.77
CA PHE A 238 9.76 -23.47 -2.82
C PHE A 238 10.41 -24.80 -3.23
N PHE A 239 9.60 -25.78 -3.63
CA PHE A 239 10.10 -27.13 -3.94
C PHE A 239 10.37 -27.36 -5.44
N PHE A 240 9.67 -26.65 -6.34
CA PHE A 240 9.76 -26.92 -7.78
C PHE A 240 10.35 -25.76 -8.57
N LYS A 241 10.76 -24.68 -7.93
CA LYS A 241 11.30 -23.48 -8.59
C LYS A 241 10.43 -22.97 -9.77
N VAL A 242 9.09 -23.16 -9.68
CA VAL A 242 8.17 -22.70 -10.73
C VAL A 242 8.28 -21.19 -10.87
N PRO A 243 8.46 -20.66 -12.08
CA PRO A 243 8.58 -19.21 -12.30
C PRO A 243 7.35 -18.45 -11.78
N PHE A 244 7.58 -17.40 -11.04
CA PHE A 244 6.52 -16.55 -10.44
C PHE A 244 5.43 -16.13 -11.43
N PRO A 245 5.72 -15.70 -12.69
CA PRO A 245 4.68 -15.34 -13.66
C PRO A 245 3.69 -16.46 -13.96
N LEU A 246 4.16 -17.71 -13.99
CA LEU A 246 3.29 -18.87 -14.22
C LEU A 246 2.38 -19.15 -13.03
N ILE A 247 2.87 -18.97 -11.80
CA ILE A 247 2.08 -19.10 -10.58
C ILE A 247 0.94 -18.05 -10.57
N ILE A 248 1.26 -16.80 -10.87
CA ILE A 248 0.28 -15.72 -10.93
C ILE A 248 -0.78 -15.96 -12.01
N LEU A 249 -0.35 -16.39 -13.19
CA LEU A 249 -1.26 -16.68 -14.31
C LEU A 249 -2.18 -17.86 -13.97
N ALA A 250 -1.63 -18.95 -13.43
CA ALA A 250 -2.41 -20.11 -13.01
C ALA A 250 -3.41 -19.74 -11.90
N ALA A 251 -2.97 -18.99 -10.89
CA ALA A 251 -3.83 -18.53 -9.81
C ALA A 251 -4.95 -17.61 -10.29
N GLY A 252 -4.65 -16.72 -11.26
CA GLY A 252 -5.65 -15.87 -11.90
C GLY A 252 -6.70 -16.67 -12.65
N VAL A 253 -6.29 -17.69 -13.42
CA VAL A 253 -7.21 -18.59 -14.14
C VAL A 253 -8.04 -19.40 -13.13
N ILE A 254 -7.43 -20.00 -12.13
CA ILE A 254 -8.14 -20.75 -11.08
C ILE A 254 -9.13 -19.82 -10.36
N GLY A 255 -8.72 -18.61 -10.00
CA GLY A 255 -9.59 -17.62 -9.37
C GLY A 255 -10.78 -17.24 -10.25
N TYR A 256 -10.55 -17.04 -11.55
CA TYR A 256 -11.60 -16.72 -12.52
C TYR A 256 -12.64 -17.84 -12.66
N LEU A 257 -12.19 -19.11 -12.65
CA LEU A 257 -13.04 -20.28 -12.89
C LEU A 257 -13.70 -20.79 -11.60
N SER A 258 -12.96 -20.85 -10.49
CA SER A 258 -13.37 -21.60 -9.30
C SER A 258 -13.88 -20.73 -8.16
N LEU A 259 -13.51 -19.46 -8.09
CA LEU A 259 -14.03 -18.57 -7.04
C LEU A 259 -15.42 -18.05 -7.42
N PRO A 260 -16.36 -17.98 -6.45
CA PRO A 260 -17.67 -17.41 -6.72
C PRO A 260 -17.51 -15.97 -7.19
N ALA A 261 -18.31 -15.59 -8.20
CA ALA A 261 -18.33 -14.20 -8.66
C ALA A 261 -18.67 -13.29 -7.47
N VAL A 262 -17.73 -12.43 -7.10
CA VAL A 262 -17.90 -11.52 -5.95
C VAL A 262 -19.01 -10.52 -6.31
N SER A 263 -20.25 -10.85 -5.91
CA SER A 263 -21.38 -9.94 -6.06
C SER A 263 -21.10 -8.67 -5.25
N ALA A 264 -21.45 -7.51 -5.80
CA ALA A 264 -21.27 -6.20 -5.18
C ALA A 264 -22.07 -6.00 -3.87
N SER A 265 -22.72 -7.07 -3.36
CA SER A 265 -23.70 -7.06 -2.25
C SER A 265 -23.10 -7.21 -0.85
N SER A 266 -21.79 -7.23 -0.63
CA SER A 266 -21.21 -7.40 0.71
C SER A 266 -20.50 -6.17 1.28
N ALA A 267 -20.61 -5.01 0.65
CA ALA A 267 -20.47 -3.76 1.40
C ALA A 267 -21.81 -3.53 2.13
N PRO A 268 -21.83 -3.22 3.46
CA PRO A 268 -23.07 -2.77 4.08
C PRO A 268 -23.53 -1.58 3.24
N ALA A 269 -24.70 -1.74 2.61
CA ALA A 269 -25.39 -0.64 1.99
C ALA A 269 -25.71 0.36 3.11
N ALA A 270 -24.77 1.26 3.40
CA ALA A 270 -25.13 2.54 3.98
C ALA A 270 -26.18 3.07 3.00
N GLN A 271 -27.41 3.18 3.49
CA GLN A 271 -28.52 3.75 2.77
C GLN A 271 -28.05 5.04 2.11
N ILE A 272 -27.87 4.97 0.81
CA ILE A 272 -27.42 6.10 0.00
C ILE A 272 -28.62 7.05 0.01
N ASP A 273 -28.54 8.03 0.86
CA ASP A 273 -29.38 9.22 0.78
C ASP A 273 -29.11 9.81 -0.62
N ARG A 274 -30.12 9.74 -1.50
CA ARG A 274 -30.07 10.22 -2.89
C ARG A 274 -29.99 11.76 -2.98
N GLY A 275 -29.57 12.41 -1.91
CA GLY A 275 -29.55 13.87 -1.74
C GLY A 275 -28.23 14.56 -2.06
N GLY A 276 -27.28 13.94 -2.71
CA GLY A 276 -25.99 14.56 -3.06
C GLY A 276 -25.53 14.15 -4.46
N GLN A 277 -26.24 14.60 -5.47
CA GLN A 277 -25.75 14.62 -6.85
C GLN A 277 -24.70 15.73 -6.99
N GLY A 278 -23.50 15.52 -6.46
CA GLY A 278 -22.31 16.07 -7.09
C GLY A 278 -22.20 15.32 -8.41
N ALA A 279 -22.70 15.93 -9.47
CA ALA A 279 -22.71 15.37 -10.81
C ALA A 279 -21.27 15.03 -11.18
N MET A 280 -20.90 13.71 -11.10
CA MET A 280 -19.96 13.19 -12.07
C MET A 280 -20.62 13.51 -13.41
N THR A 281 -20.16 14.57 -14.09
CA THR A 281 -20.48 14.71 -15.49
C THR A 281 -20.21 13.36 -16.12
N PRO A 282 -21.20 12.72 -16.77
CA PRO A 282 -20.95 11.49 -17.48
C PRO A 282 -19.81 11.81 -18.42
N THR A 283 -18.63 11.27 -18.13
CA THR A 283 -17.49 11.40 -19.03
C THR A 283 -18.01 10.88 -20.35
N SER A 284 -18.10 11.76 -21.34
CA SER A 284 -18.45 11.42 -22.72
C SER A 284 -17.73 10.12 -23.04
N PRO A 285 -18.36 9.15 -23.70
CA PRO A 285 -17.73 7.86 -23.97
C PRO A 285 -16.36 8.13 -24.57
N VAL A 286 -15.31 7.87 -23.77
CA VAL A 286 -13.92 8.13 -24.20
C VAL A 286 -13.73 7.35 -25.49
N ALA A 287 -13.44 8.05 -26.57
CA ALA A 287 -13.26 7.42 -27.86
C ALA A 287 -12.07 6.46 -27.74
N TRP A 288 -12.25 5.20 -28.14
CA TRP A 288 -11.18 4.19 -28.09
C TRP A 288 -9.88 4.66 -28.74
N ARG A 289 -9.97 5.56 -29.73
CA ARG A 289 -8.83 6.21 -30.40
C ARG A 289 -8.00 7.05 -29.46
N ASP A 290 -8.59 7.78 -28.53
CA ASP A 290 -7.86 8.62 -27.57
C ASP A 290 -7.16 7.78 -26.52
N THR A 291 -7.80 6.69 -26.08
CA THR A 291 -7.16 5.69 -25.24
C THR A 291 -5.99 5.02 -25.96
N ALA A 292 -6.16 4.64 -27.22
CA ALA A 292 -5.09 4.04 -28.03
C ALA A 292 -3.90 4.99 -28.21
N LYS A 293 -4.14 6.30 -28.44
CA LYS A 293 -3.09 7.31 -28.49
C LYS A 293 -2.36 7.44 -27.14
N THR A 294 -3.11 7.49 -26.04
CA THR A 294 -2.52 7.54 -24.70
C THR A 294 -1.65 6.32 -24.43
N VAL A 295 -2.14 5.12 -24.74
CA VAL A 295 -1.39 3.87 -24.60
C VAL A 295 -0.13 3.89 -25.47
N ALA A 296 -0.25 4.23 -26.76
CA ALA A 296 0.89 4.27 -27.66
C ALA A 296 1.96 5.27 -27.22
N MET A 297 1.54 6.47 -26.78
CA MET A 297 2.44 7.52 -26.28
C MET A 297 3.18 7.02 -25.02
N TRP A 298 2.48 6.49 -24.04
CA TRP A 298 3.09 6.04 -22.79
C TRP A 298 3.93 4.77 -22.95
N LEU A 299 3.56 3.87 -23.87
CA LEU A 299 4.40 2.75 -24.29
C LEU A 299 5.70 3.25 -24.92
N ALA A 300 5.63 4.25 -25.79
CA ALA A 300 6.83 4.84 -26.38
C ALA A 300 7.70 5.51 -25.30
N ILE A 301 7.13 6.30 -24.39
CA ILE A 301 7.85 6.91 -23.26
C ILE A 301 8.54 5.83 -22.41
N TRP A 302 7.89 4.73 -22.14
CA TRP A 302 8.47 3.64 -21.35
C TRP A 302 9.56 2.87 -22.10
N ILE A 303 9.26 2.39 -23.32
CA ILE A 303 10.08 1.40 -24.03
C ILE A 303 11.23 2.04 -24.80
N VAL A 304 11.04 3.22 -25.44
CA VAL A 304 12.06 3.82 -26.29
C VAL A 304 13.38 4.12 -25.56
N PRO A 305 13.39 4.71 -24.34
CA PRO A 305 14.63 4.91 -23.60
C PRO A 305 15.34 3.61 -23.22
N LEU A 306 14.57 2.55 -22.91
CA LEU A 306 15.15 1.23 -22.58
C LEU A 306 15.75 0.55 -23.80
N LEU A 307 15.13 0.67 -24.98
CA LEU A 307 15.70 0.21 -26.24
C LEU A 307 16.95 1.00 -26.62
N ALA A 308 16.96 2.32 -26.33
CA ALA A 308 18.16 3.14 -26.55
C ALA A 308 19.32 2.66 -25.65
N VAL A 309 19.08 2.31 -24.39
CA VAL A 309 20.10 1.70 -23.51
C VAL A 309 20.64 0.40 -24.13
N ALA A 310 19.76 -0.48 -24.60
CA ALA A 310 20.18 -1.73 -25.23
C ALA A 310 20.95 -1.50 -26.55
N ALA A 311 20.59 -0.49 -27.32
CA ALA A 311 21.26 -0.12 -28.57
C ALA A 311 22.65 0.49 -28.32
N ILE A 312 22.81 1.30 -27.28
CA ILE A 312 24.08 2.00 -26.95
C ILE A 312 25.08 1.04 -26.28
N PHE A 313 24.63 0.27 -25.29
CA PHE A 313 25.51 -0.56 -24.47
C PHE A 313 25.57 -2.03 -24.93
N GLY A 314 24.61 -2.45 -25.75
CA GLY A 314 24.46 -3.87 -26.17
C GLY A 314 23.49 -4.64 -25.28
N THR A 315 22.88 -5.69 -25.83
CA THR A 315 21.85 -6.51 -25.12
C THR A 315 22.42 -7.33 -23.97
N ASP A 316 23.71 -7.68 -24.02
CA ASP A 316 24.37 -8.44 -22.96
C ASP A 316 24.84 -7.58 -21.77
N HIS A 317 24.85 -6.28 -21.95
CA HIS A 317 25.27 -5.34 -20.91
C HIS A 317 24.29 -5.36 -19.72
N VAL A 318 24.81 -5.16 -18.51
CA VAL A 318 24.02 -5.20 -17.27
C VAL A 318 22.85 -4.21 -17.29
N LEU A 319 23.03 -3.00 -17.86
CA LEU A 319 21.97 -1.99 -17.97
C LEU A 319 20.79 -2.48 -18.83
N ALA A 320 21.06 -3.18 -19.94
CA ALA A 320 20.02 -3.76 -20.79
C ALA A 320 19.29 -4.92 -20.07
N LYS A 321 20.03 -5.76 -19.34
CA LYS A 321 19.46 -6.84 -18.52
C LYS A 321 18.60 -6.28 -17.39
N LEU A 322 19.03 -5.21 -16.72
CA LEU A 322 18.23 -4.48 -15.72
C LEU A 322 16.95 -3.92 -16.34
N ALA A 323 17.06 -3.22 -17.49
CA ALA A 323 15.91 -2.67 -18.21
C ALA A 323 14.85 -3.74 -18.50
N LEU A 324 15.26 -4.89 -19.03
CA LEU A 324 14.37 -6.00 -19.37
C LEU A 324 13.76 -6.63 -18.13
N PHE A 325 14.57 -6.92 -17.12
CA PHE A 325 14.13 -7.59 -15.89
C PHE A 325 13.10 -6.73 -15.14
N PHE A 326 13.40 -5.44 -14.90
CA PHE A 326 12.49 -4.58 -14.17
C PHE A 326 11.26 -4.18 -14.97
N SER A 327 11.33 -4.14 -16.30
CA SER A 327 10.15 -3.99 -17.16
C SER A 327 9.23 -5.20 -17.06
N LYS A 328 9.75 -6.42 -17.08
CA LYS A 328 8.99 -7.64 -16.85
C LYS A 328 8.37 -7.64 -15.46
N LEU A 329 9.15 -7.28 -14.45
CA LEU A 329 8.70 -7.16 -13.07
C LEU A 329 7.51 -6.21 -12.93
N ALA A 330 7.59 -5.01 -13.53
CA ALA A 330 6.55 -4.00 -13.46
C ALA A 330 5.19 -4.45 -14.03
N VAL A 331 5.18 -5.33 -15.04
CA VAL A 331 3.95 -5.87 -15.65
C VAL A 331 3.38 -7.03 -14.84
N VAL A 332 4.24 -7.82 -14.19
CA VAL A 332 3.83 -9.05 -13.47
C VAL A 332 3.50 -8.78 -12.01
N THR A 333 3.76 -7.57 -11.54
CA THR A 333 3.55 -7.15 -10.14
C THR A 333 2.08 -6.94 -9.83
N PHE A 334 1.39 -7.98 -9.38
CA PHE A 334 0.05 -7.89 -8.80
C PHE A 334 0.09 -8.22 -7.30
N GLY A 335 -0.81 -7.61 -6.51
CA GLY A 335 -0.97 -7.97 -5.09
C GLY A 335 -0.02 -7.25 -4.13
N GLY A 336 0.56 -6.11 -4.54
CA GLY A 336 1.32 -5.22 -3.67
C GLY A 336 2.83 -5.43 -3.68
N ALA A 337 3.56 -4.51 -3.04
CA ALA A 337 5.01 -4.43 -3.10
C ALA A 337 5.73 -5.69 -2.59
N TYR A 338 5.24 -6.34 -1.55
CA TYR A 338 5.91 -7.52 -0.97
C TYR A 338 5.94 -8.73 -1.90
N ALA A 339 4.94 -8.90 -2.79
CA ALA A 339 4.95 -9.96 -3.80
C ALA A 339 6.08 -9.79 -4.80
N VAL A 340 6.27 -8.56 -5.24
CA VAL A 340 7.36 -8.18 -6.15
C VAL A 340 8.70 -8.42 -5.52
N LEU A 341 8.84 -8.02 -4.24
CA LEU A 341 10.07 -8.20 -3.48
C LEU A 341 10.47 -9.67 -3.38
N ALA A 342 9.48 -10.57 -3.20
CA ALA A 342 9.72 -12.00 -3.14
C ALA A 342 10.29 -12.55 -4.47
N TYR A 343 9.65 -12.20 -5.58
CA TYR A 343 10.12 -12.61 -6.90
C TYR A 343 11.47 -11.99 -7.24
N MET A 344 11.61 -10.68 -7.02
CA MET A 344 12.85 -9.95 -7.29
C MET A 344 14.03 -10.51 -6.48
N ALA A 345 13.84 -10.75 -5.17
CA ALA A 345 14.91 -11.25 -4.31
C ALA A 345 15.46 -12.58 -4.79
N GLN A 346 14.58 -13.48 -5.23
CA GLN A 346 14.97 -14.77 -5.76
C GLN A 346 15.75 -14.63 -7.07
N ASP A 347 15.21 -13.92 -8.05
CA ASP A 347 15.83 -13.78 -9.37
C ASP A 347 17.15 -12.99 -9.31
N VAL A 348 17.20 -11.90 -8.54
CA VAL A 348 18.38 -11.05 -8.38
C VAL A 348 19.55 -11.81 -7.75
N VAL A 349 19.26 -12.68 -6.78
CA VAL A 349 20.29 -13.43 -6.05
C VAL A 349 20.63 -14.74 -6.74
N GLN A 350 19.61 -15.55 -7.08
CA GLN A 350 19.84 -16.93 -7.55
C GLN A 350 20.04 -17.04 -9.07
N VAL A 351 19.31 -16.23 -9.87
CA VAL A 351 19.36 -16.33 -11.33
C VAL A 351 20.43 -15.40 -11.90
N HIS A 352 20.44 -14.14 -11.46
CA HIS A 352 21.34 -13.13 -12.01
C HIS A 352 22.65 -12.96 -11.22
N GLY A 353 22.67 -13.34 -9.94
CA GLY A 353 23.84 -13.16 -9.07
C GLY A 353 24.27 -11.70 -8.88
N TRP A 354 23.33 -10.74 -9.09
CA TRP A 354 23.65 -9.32 -8.97
C TRP A 354 23.93 -8.89 -7.54
N LEU A 355 23.21 -9.47 -6.57
CA LEU A 355 23.39 -9.21 -5.15
C LEU A 355 23.56 -10.53 -4.38
N ARG A 356 24.29 -10.44 -3.26
CA ARG A 356 24.32 -11.52 -2.25
C ARG A 356 23.01 -11.52 -1.45
N PRO A 357 22.61 -12.65 -0.84
CA PRO A 357 21.41 -12.72 0.00
C PRO A 357 21.37 -11.64 1.09
N GLY A 358 22.49 -11.42 1.79
CA GLY A 358 22.62 -10.40 2.82
C GLY A 358 22.44 -8.97 2.31
N GLU A 359 22.91 -8.66 1.12
CA GLU A 359 22.79 -7.34 0.50
C GLU A 359 21.36 -7.03 0.07
N MET A 360 20.65 -8.07 -0.39
CA MET A 360 19.22 -7.93 -0.71
C MET A 360 18.41 -7.54 0.54
N LEU A 361 18.75 -8.12 1.69
CA LEU A 361 18.15 -7.79 2.98
C LEU A 361 18.52 -6.38 3.45
N ASP A 362 19.77 -5.95 3.23
CA ASP A 362 20.22 -4.58 3.52
C ASP A 362 19.43 -3.56 2.69
N GLY A 363 19.25 -3.84 1.39
CA GLY A 363 18.45 -3.00 0.51
C GLY A 363 16.99 -2.89 0.94
N LEU A 364 16.38 -3.99 1.41
CA LEU A 364 15.04 -3.98 1.98
C LEU A 364 14.97 -3.12 3.25
N GLY A 365 15.95 -3.26 4.14
CA GLY A 365 16.05 -2.44 5.34
C GLY A 365 16.16 -0.95 5.02
N LEU A 366 16.97 -0.60 4.02
CA LEU A 366 17.08 0.77 3.54
C LEU A 366 15.75 1.30 2.98
N ALA A 367 15.05 0.50 2.18
CA ALA A 367 13.77 0.90 1.61
C ALA A 367 12.66 1.09 2.66
N GLU A 368 12.68 0.29 3.74
CA GLU A 368 11.73 0.47 4.86
C GLU A 368 12.04 1.72 5.70
N THR A 369 13.27 2.18 5.73
CA THR A 369 13.70 3.36 6.50
C THR A 369 13.62 4.67 5.73
N THR A 370 13.39 4.61 4.42
CA THR A 370 13.34 5.78 3.54
C THR A 370 11.90 6.22 3.25
N PRO A 371 11.66 7.51 2.93
CA PRO A 371 10.37 7.95 2.44
C PRO A 371 10.10 7.38 1.04
N GLY A 372 8.83 7.32 0.63
CA GLY A 372 8.44 6.84 -0.69
C GLY A 372 8.05 5.37 -0.75
N PRO A 373 7.71 4.86 -1.93
CA PRO A 373 7.22 3.49 -2.08
C PRO A 373 8.31 2.45 -1.80
N LEU A 374 7.96 1.40 -1.05
CA LEU A 374 8.88 0.31 -0.68
C LEU A 374 9.61 -0.32 -1.88
N ILE A 375 9.00 -0.27 -3.07
CA ILE A 375 9.60 -0.80 -4.30
C ILE A 375 10.86 -0.03 -4.75
N LEU A 376 11.21 1.09 -4.12
CA LEU A 376 12.48 1.79 -4.36
C LEU A 376 13.72 0.92 -4.06
N VAL A 377 13.56 -0.21 -3.37
CA VAL A 377 14.64 -1.20 -3.26
C VAL A 377 15.12 -1.69 -4.63
N THR A 378 14.29 -1.62 -5.68
CA THR A 378 14.69 -1.92 -7.07
C THR A 378 15.82 -1.01 -7.55
N GLU A 379 15.80 0.24 -7.13
CA GLU A 379 16.85 1.21 -7.41
C GLU A 379 18.18 0.83 -6.76
N PHE A 380 18.16 0.41 -5.49
CA PHE A 380 19.34 -0.12 -4.80
C PHE A 380 19.93 -1.33 -5.53
N VAL A 381 19.07 -2.26 -5.98
CA VAL A 381 19.49 -3.42 -6.78
C VAL A 381 20.15 -2.97 -8.08
N GLY A 382 19.49 -2.08 -8.83
CA GLY A 382 20.00 -1.56 -10.09
C GLY A 382 21.33 -0.83 -9.95
N PHE A 383 21.46 -0.03 -8.90
CA PHE A 383 22.69 0.66 -8.57
C PHE A 383 23.84 -0.32 -8.32
N LEU A 384 23.69 -1.27 -7.39
CA LEU A 384 24.77 -2.19 -7.03
C LEU A 384 25.13 -3.14 -8.18
N ALA A 385 24.16 -3.62 -8.93
CA ALA A 385 24.39 -4.47 -10.09
C ALA A 385 25.26 -3.76 -11.15
N ALA A 386 24.90 -2.53 -11.49
CA ALA A 386 25.63 -1.76 -12.49
C ALA A 386 26.95 -1.18 -11.96
N TYR A 387 27.02 -0.82 -10.68
CA TYR A 387 28.25 -0.37 -10.01
C TYR A 387 29.37 -1.43 -10.12
N ARG A 388 29.00 -2.72 -10.02
CA ARG A 388 29.97 -3.84 -10.03
C ARG A 388 30.27 -4.39 -11.42
N ALA A 389 29.28 -4.45 -12.27
CA ALA A 389 29.37 -5.16 -13.56
C ALA A 389 29.19 -4.24 -14.78
N GLY A 390 29.03 -2.93 -14.60
CA GLY A 390 28.72 -2.00 -15.68
C GLY A 390 29.91 -1.65 -16.57
N GLY A 391 31.13 -1.90 -16.15
CA GLY A 391 32.35 -1.38 -16.80
C GLY A 391 32.47 0.15 -16.68
N GLY A 392 33.62 0.72 -16.96
CA GLY A 392 33.82 2.15 -16.86
C GLY A 392 33.88 2.68 -15.41
N GLU A 393 33.45 3.93 -15.19
CA GLU A 393 33.46 4.57 -13.88
C GLU A 393 32.31 4.01 -13.01
N PRO A 394 32.61 3.37 -11.86
CA PRO A 394 31.61 2.60 -11.10
C PRO A 394 30.43 3.44 -10.60
N LEU A 395 30.68 4.65 -10.11
CA LEU A 395 29.62 5.51 -9.58
C LEU A 395 28.67 5.97 -10.68
N LEU A 396 29.19 6.29 -11.86
CA LEU A 396 28.38 6.66 -13.02
C LEU A 396 27.52 5.45 -13.47
N MET A 397 28.13 4.26 -13.59
CA MET A 397 27.40 3.06 -13.98
C MET A 397 26.34 2.68 -12.95
N GLY A 398 26.65 2.78 -11.66
CA GLY A 398 25.68 2.58 -10.58
C GLY A 398 24.50 3.56 -10.68
N THR A 399 24.78 4.83 -10.91
CA THR A 399 23.74 5.87 -11.10
C THR A 399 22.88 5.59 -12.33
N LEU A 400 23.48 5.20 -13.46
CA LEU A 400 22.74 4.80 -14.65
C LEU A 400 21.87 3.56 -14.39
N GLY A 401 22.39 2.57 -13.65
CA GLY A 401 21.63 1.40 -13.24
C GLY A 401 20.40 1.76 -12.40
N ALA A 402 20.57 2.67 -11.44
CA ALA A 402 19.47 3.22 -10.62
C ALA A 402 18.41 3.90 -11.50
N VAL A 403 18.82 4.80 -12.40
CA VAL A 403 17.90 5.53 -13.28
C VAL A 403 17.15 4.60 -14.24
N VAL A 404 17.85 3.65 -14.87
CA VAL A 404 17.24 2.64 -15.76
C VAL A 404 16.19 1.82 -15.00
N THR A 405 16.51 1.40 -13.80
CA THR A 405 15.62 0.59 -12.96
C THR A 405 14.40 1.36 -12.50
N LEU A 406 14.58 2.62 -12.06
CA LEU A 406 13.46 3.50 -11.71
C LEU A 406 12.55 3.72 -12.91
N TRP A 407 13.13 4.01 -14.08
CA TRP A 407 12.36 4.21 -15.30
C TRP A 407 11.55 2.96 -15.67
N ALA A 408 12.20 1.79 -15.71
CA ALA A 408 11.57 0.53 -16.04
C ALA A 408 10.41 0.18 -15.07
N THR A 409 10.55 0.53 -13.78
CA THR A 409 9.58 0.20 -12.74
C THR A 409 8.40 1.18 -12.69
N PHE A 410 8.65 2.50 -12.82
CA PHE A 410 7.63 3.52 -12.56
C PHE A 410 6.95 4.07 -13.82
N ALA A 411 7.62 4.10 -14.98
CA ALA A 411 7.00 4.59 -16.22
C ALA A 411 5.71 3.82 -16.59
N PRO A 412 5.64 2.48 -16.49
CA PRO A 412 4.40 1.74 -16.75
C PRO A 412 3.28 2.05 -15.77
N CYS A 413 3.57 2.49 -14.54
CA CYS A 413 2.53 2.88 -13.58
C CYS A 413 1.72 4.09 -14.07
N PHE A 414 2.38 5.07 -14.68
CA PHE A 414 1.71 6.20 -15.32
C PHE A 414 0.86 5.74 -16.50
N LEU A 415 1.40 4.82 -17.34
CA LEU A 415 0.63 4.21 -18.42
C LEU A 415 -0.67 3.59 -17.90
N PHE A 416 -0.59 2.75 -16.88
CA PHE A 416 -1.75 2.05 -16.34
C PHE A 416 -2.79 3.02 -15.77
N ILE A 417 -2.36 4.07 -15.08
CA ILE A 417 -3.28 5.07 -14.54
C ILE A 417 -3.92 5.90 -15.66
N PHE A 418 -3.14 6.50 -16.55
CA PHE A 418 -3.71 7.40 -17.57
C PHE A 418 -4.54 6.68 -18.63
N ALA A 419 -4.21 5.42 -18.94
CA ALA A 419 -5.01 4.60 -19.84
C ALA A 419 -6.25 3.99 -19.15
N GLY A 420 -6.12 3.59 -17.87
CA GLY A 420 -7.15 2.85 -17.15
C GLY A 420 -8.15 3.71 -16.37
N ALA A 421 -7.74 4.89 -15.90
CA ALA A 421 -8.59 5.75 -15.07
C ALA A 421 -9.97 6.07 -15.69
N PRO A 422 -10.10 6.31 -17.00
CA PRO A 422 -11.40 6.52 -17.63
C PRO A 422 -12.35 5.32 -17.56
N TYR A 423 -11.81 4.11 -17.30
CA TYR A 423 -12.58 2.86 -17.29
C TYR A 423 -12.81 2.29 -15.87
N ILE A 424 -12.49 3.06 -14.84
CA ILE A 424 -12.52 2.63 -13.43
C ILE A 424 -13.87 2.00 -13.03
N GLU A 425 -14.99 2.59 -13.44
CA GLU A 425 -16.33 2.08 -13.12
C GLU A 425 -16.63 0.75 -13.80
N ARG A 426 -16.21 0.58 -15.06
CA ARG A 426 -16.38 -0.66 -15.83
C ARG A 426 -15.54 -1.80 -15.26
N LEU A 427 -14.29 -1.53 -14.89
CA LEU A 427 -13.40 -2.52 -14.29
C LEU A 427 -13.93 -3.00 -12.94
N GLN A 428 -14.49 -2.09 -12.15
CA GLN A 428 -15.06 -2.44 -10.85
C GLN A 428 -16.38 -3.21 -10.93
N SER A 429 -17.13 -3.08 -12.02
CA SER A 429 -18.36 -3.83 -12.23
C SER A 429 -18.16 -5.24 -12.78
N ALA A 430 -16.92 -5.67 -13.04
CA ALA A 430 -16.60 -6.99 -13.57
C ALA A 430 -16.36 -8.03 -12.44
N PRO A 431 -17.36 -8.84 -12.03
CA PRO A 431 -17.23 -9.73 -10.86
C PRO A 431 -16.21 -10.85 -11.08
N ARG A 432 -16.09 -11.35 -12.32
CA ARG A 432 -15.10 -12.39 -12.67
C ARG A 432 -13.66 -11.90 -12.58
N LEU A 433 -13.41 -10.63 -12.95
CA LEU A 433 -12.08 -10.03 -12.81
C LEU A 433 -11.68 -9.92 -11.33
N LYS A 434 -12.60 -9.54 -10.46
CA LYS A 434 -12.37 -9.52 -9.01
C LYS A 434 -12.04 -10.91 -8.47
N SER A 435 -12.71 -11.95 -8.94
CA SER A 435 -12.42 -13.33 -8.55
C SER A 435 -11.03 -13.78 -9.02
N ALA A 436 -10.63 -13.44 -10.26
CA ALA A 436 -9.27 -13.70 -10.74
C ALA A 436 -8.21 -13.02 -9.87
N LEU A 437 -8.42 -11.76 -9.54
CA LEU A 437 -7.51 -11.00 -8.68
C LEU A 437 -7.46 -11.51 -7.24
N SER A 438 -8.59 -12.00 -6.70
CA SER A 438 -8.61 -12.70 -5.41
C SER A 438 -7.72 -13.95 -5.44
N GLY A 439 -7.79 -14.74 -6.52
CA GLY A 439 -6.90 -15.89 -6.74
C GLY A 439 -5.42 -15.47 -6.81
N ILE A 440 -5.11 -14.43 -7.57
CA ILE A 440 -3.76 -13.87 -7.66
C ILE A 440 -3.26 -13.43 -6.27
N THR A 441 -4.08 -12.67 -5.53
CA THR A 441 -3.70 -12.19 -4.20
C THR A 441 -3.50 -13.35 -3.21
N ALA A 442 -4.28 -14.42 -3.33
CA ALA A 442 -4.08 -15.64 -2.54
C ALA A 442 -2.73 -16.32 -2.87
N ALA A 443 -2.37 -16.44 -4.16
CA ALA A 443 -1.08 -16.97 -4.57
C ALA A 443 0.10 -16.14 -4.02
N VAL A 444 -0.05 -14.82 -4.04
CA VAL A 444 0.94 -13.88 -3.48
C VAL A 444 1.24 -14.15 -2.00
N VAL A 445 0.25 -14.56 -1.20
CA VAL A 445 0.50 -14.96 0.20
C VAL A 445 1.48 -16.15 0.27
N GLY A 446 1.31 -17.15 -0.60
CA GLY A 446 2.24 -18.28 -0.69
C GLY A 446 3.66 -17.86 -1.10
N VAL A 447 3.75 -16.90 -2.03
CA VAL A 447 5.04 -16.35 -2.49
C VAL A 447 5.73 -15.53 -1.40
N ILE A 448 4.99 -14.72 -0.63
CA ILE A 448 5.56 -13.97 0.52
C ILE A 448 5.99 -14.94 1.63
N LEU A 449 5.27 -16.04 1.84
CA LEU A 449 5.68 -17.08 2.78
C LEU A 449 7.03 -17.71 2.35
N ASN A 450 7.20 -17.98 1.05
CA ASN A 450 8.48 -18.46 0.50
C ASN A 450 9.61 -17.46 0.77
N LEU A 451 9.39 -16.17 0.51
CA LEU A 451 10.36 -15.11 0.80
C LEU A 451 10.69 -15.04 2.29
N SER A 452 9.67 -15.08 3.16
CA SER A 452 9.84 -15.01 4.61
C SER A 452 10.71 -16.17 5.11
N LEU A 453 10.46 -17.36 4.60
CA LEU A 453 11.25 -18.55 4.94
C LEU A 453 12.68 -18.46 4.41
N TRP A 454 12.84 -18.04 3.16
CA TRP A 454 14.15 -17.85 2.56
C TRP A 454 14.98 -16.81 3.32
N PHE A 455 14.37 -15.69 3.71
CA PHE A 455 15.02 -14.68 4.55
C PHE A 455 15.37 -15.21 5.94
N ALA A 456 14.44 -15.92 6.59
CA ALA A 456 14.70 -16.51 7.89
C ALA A 456 15.92 -17.41 7.86
N LEU A 457 16.04 -18.26 6.84
CA LEU A 457 17.18 -19.16 6.67
C LEU A 457 18.49 -18.40 6.48
N HIS A 458 18.53 -17.39 5.62
CA HIS A 458 19.76 -16.64 5.33
C HIS A 458 20.12 -15.57 6.38
N VAL A 459 19.17 -15.17 7.23
CA VAL A 459 19.42 -14.25 8.35
C VAL A 459 19.90 -15.00 9.58
N LEU A 460 19.28 -16.14 9.90
CA LEU A 460 19.55 -16.87 11.14
C LEU A 460 20.74 -17.84 11.04
N PHE A 461 21.07 -18.32 9.82
CA PHE A 461 22.13 -19.29 9.60
C PHE A 461 23.21 -18.75 8.68
N ARG A 462 24.49 -18.91 9.06
CA ARG A 462 25.63 -18.47 8.25
C ARG A 462 25.88 -19.35 7.03
N SER A 463 25.43 -20.61 7.06
CA SER A 463 25.58 -21.58 5.97
C SER A 463 24.25 -22.28 5.73
N VAL A 464 23.82 -22.20 4.46
CA VAL A 464 22.59 -22.83 3.96
C VAL A 464 22.99 -23.61 2.72
N ALA A 465 22.66 -24.90 2.69
CA ALA A 465 22.93 -25.78 1.57
C ALA A 465 21.68 -25.98 0.71
N GLU A 466 21.87 -25.97 -0.60
CA GLU A 466 20.80 -26.29 -1.56
C GLU A 466 21.00 -27.74 -2.04
N TYR A 467 19.94 -28.54 -1.96
CA TYR A 467 19.90 -29.92 -2.42
C TYR A 467 18.90 -30.06 -3.55
N ASP A 468 19.36 -30.52 -4.69
CA ASP A 468 18.54 -30.82 -5.86
C ASP A 468 18.38 -32.34 -6.00
N ALA A 469 17.15 -32.85 -5.80
CA ALA A 469 16.80 -34.26 -5.98
C ALA A 469 15.80 -34.41 -7.14
N GLY A 470 16.30 -34.40 -8.39
CA GLY A 470 15.48 -34.38 -9.58
C GLY A 470 14.66 -33.09 -9.69
N PRO A 471 13.31 -33.15 -9.72
CA PRO A 471 12.47 -31.96 -9.79
C PRO A 471 12.32 -31.24 -8.43
N LEU A 472 12.75 -31.88 -7.33
CA LEU A 472 12.63 -31.35 -5.98
C LEU A 472 13.88 -30.57 -5.60
N HIS A 473 13.66 -29.32 -5.21
CA HIS A 473 14.66 -28.45 -4.64
C HIS A 473 14.38 -28.24 -3.15
N MET A 474 15.39 -28.36 -2.30
CA MET A 474 15.27 -28.15 -0.88
C MET A 474 16.40 -27.26 -0.36
N ILE A 475 16.06 -26.31 0.49
CA ILE A 475 17.02 -25.45 1.16
C ILE A 475 17.14 -25.96 2.61
N VAL A 476 18.32 -26.45 2.98
CA VAL A 476 18.59 -27.03 4.29
C VAL A 476 19.63 -26.19 5.03
N PRO A 477 19.27 -25.57 6.16
CA PRO A 477 20.22 -24.81 6.94
C PRO A 477 21.14 -25.75 7.73
N ASN A 478 22.41 -25.39 7.84
CA ASN A 478 23.31 -26.03 8.78
C ASN A 478 23.03 -25.50 10.19
N VAL A 479 22.33 -26.29 11.00
CA VAL A 479 21.87 -25.90 12.34
C VAL A 479 23.02 -25.47 13.26
N ALA A 480 24.22 -26.05 13.07
CA ALA A 480 25.41 -25.67 13.85
C ALA A 480 25.92 -24.23 13.56
N THR A 481 25.45 -23.62 12.47
CA THR A 481 25.85 -22.27 12.04
C THR A 481 24.86 -21.17 12.41
N ILE A 482 23.94 -21.44 13.31
CA ILE A 482 22.98 -20.43 13.80
C ILE A 482 23.74 -19.26 14.42
N ASP A 483 23.32 -18.04 14.08
CA ASP A 483 23.86 -16.82 14.68
C ASP A 483 23.00 -16.41 15.88
N PRO A 484 23.47 -16.63 17.13
CA PRO A 484 22.69 -16.36 18.32
C PRO A 484 22.40 -14.86 18.50
N THR A 485 23.29 -13.99 18.04
CA THR A 485 23.10 -12.53 18.13
C THR A 485 21.95 -12.11 17.23
N THR A 486 21.96 -12.55 15.99
CA THR A 486 20.91 -12.22 15.02
C THR A 486 19.57 -12.84 15.43
N ALA A 487 19.57 -14.08 15.97
CA ALA A 487 18.37 -14.72 16.49
C ALA A 487 17.76 -13.95 17.68
N ALA A 488 18.59 -13.49 18.61
CA ALA A 488 18.15 -12.68 19.74
C ALA A 488 17.55 -11.34 19.27
N LEU A 489 18.22 -10.67 18.33
CA LEU A 489 17.73 -9.41 17.73
C LEU A 489 16.39 -9.62 16.99
N ALA A 490 16.20 -10.74 16.29
CA ALA A 490 14.95 -11.07 15.62
C ALA A 490 13.80 -11.30 16.63
N ILE A 491 14.09 -11.94 17.77
CA ILE A 491 13.12 -12.10 18.86
C ILE A 491 12.77 -10.72 19.45
N VAL A 492 13.76 -9.85 19.69
CA VAL A 492 13.51 -8.48 20.17
C VAL A 492 12.63 -7.72 19.19
N ALA A 493 12.92 -7.79 17.88
CA ALA A 493 12.11 -7.17 16.84
C ALA A 493 10.67 -7.70 16.85
N ALA A 494 10.50 -9.02 16.99
CA ALA A 494 9.17 -9.64 17.07
C ALA A 494 8.40 -9.17 18.31
N VAL A 495 9.04 -9.08 19.47
CA VAL A 495 8.42 -8.55 20.70
C VAL A 495 8.02 -7.09 20.54
N LEU A 496 8.86 -6.26 19.92
CA LEU A 496 8.56 -4.86 19.67
C LEU A 496 7.35 -4.70 18.74
N LEU A 497 7.28 -5.45 17.65
CA LEU A 497 6.21 -5.36 16.66
C LEU A 497 4.91 -6.02 17.13
N PHE A 498 4.96 -7.28 17.57
CA PHE A 498 3.77 -8.08 17.88
C PHE A 498 3.29 -7.93 19.33
N GLY A 499 4.23 -7.77 20.28
CA GLY A 499 3.92 -7.66 21.71
C GLY A 499 3.64 -6.22 22.13
N LEU A 500 4.55 -5.31 21.79
CA LEU A 500 4.48 -3.90 22.19
C LEU A 500 3.83 -3.00 21.14
N HIS A 501 3.51 -3.51 19.96
CA HIS A 501 2.87 -2.79 18.85
C HIS A 501 3.61 -1.48 18.48
N ARG A 502 4.95 -1.51 18.55
CA ARG A 502 5.79 -0.36 18.18
C ARG A 502 5.84 -0.21 16.66
N GLY A 503 5.99 1.02 16.19
CA GLY A 503 6.11 1.30 14.75
C GLY A 503 7.37 0.69 14.12
N ILE A 504 7.31 0.43 12.82
CA ILE A 504 8.41 -0.15 12.02
C ILE A 504 9.71 0.64 12.21
N MET A 505 9.67 1.97 12.10
CA MET A 505 10.85 2.85 12.27
C MET A 505 11.51 2.70 13.65
N THR A 506 10.70 2.64 14.71
CA THR A 506 11.21 2.46 16.08
C THR A 506 11.87 1.10 16.23
N THR A 507 11.31 0.06 15.65
CA THR A 507 11.86 -1.30 15.71
C THR A 507 13.19 -1.38 14.97
N LEU A 508 13.27 -0.83 13.75
CA LEU A 508 14.51 -0.77 12.97
C LEU A 508 15.62 0.01 13.71
N ALA A 509 15.29 1.19 14.24
CA ALA A 509 16.24 2.03 14.98
C ALA A 509 16.76 1.34 16.25
N LEU A 510 15.86 0.72 17.03
CA LEU A 510 16.24 0.02 18.26
C LEU A 510 17.09 -1.22 17.99
N CYS A 511 16.71 -2.06 17.00
CA CYS A 511 17.48 -3.26 16.64
C CYS A 511 18.85 -2.89 16.06
N GLY A 512 18.91 -1.85 15.22
CA GLY A 512 20.17 -1.35 14.69
C GLY A 512 21.09 -0.80 15.77
N ALA A 513 20.58 0.04 16.68
CA ALA A 513 21.35 0.58 17.80
C ALA A 513 21.82 -0.51 18.76
N LEU A 514 20.96 -1.49 19.06
CA LEU A 514 21.32 -2.61 19.93
C LEU A 514 22.41 -3.49 19.30
N SER A 515 22.30 -3.77 18.00
CA SER A 515 23.33 -4.52 17.27
C SER A 515 24.67 -3.79 17.26
N LEU A 516 24.66 -2.47 17.07
CA LEU A 516 25.86 -1.64 17.11
C LEU A 516 26.51 -1.66 18.51
N ALA A 517 25.71 -1.54 19.57
CA ALA A 517 26.18 -1.61 20.95
C ALA A 517 26.80 -2.99 21.28
N LEU A 518 26.17 -4.09 20.86
CA LEU A 518 26.70 -5.43 21.04
C LEU A 518 28.03 -5.62 20.31
N ALA A 519 28.17 -5.07 19.10
CA ALA A 519 29.43 -5.16 18.34
C ALA A 519 30.60 -4.33 18.97
N GLN A 520 30.28 -3.31 19.78
CA GLN A 520 31.32 -2.56 20.52
C GLN A 520 31.76 -3.25 21.82
N LEU A 521 30.92 -4.17 22.33
CA LEU A 521 31.20 -4.93 23.55
C LEU A 521 31.89 -6.27 23.28
N ALA A 522 31.85 -6.75 22.03
CA ALA A 522 32.48 -7.99 21.58
C ALA A 522 33.87 -7.74 21.00
#